data_fbdd6f78ca48ed1acb36fcc03f10b52e
#
_entry.id   fbdd6f78ca48ed1acb36fcc03f10b52e
#
_cell.length_a   1.000
_cell.length_b   1.000
_cell.length_c   1.000
_cell.angle_alpha   90.00
_cell.angle_beta   90.00
_cell.angle_gamma   90.00
#
_symmetry.space_group_name_H-M   'P 1'
#
loop_
_entity.id
_entity.type
_entity.pdbx_description
1 polymer ?
#
loop_
_entity_poly.entity_id
_entity_poly.type
_entity_poly.pdbx_seq_one_letter_code
_entity_poly.pdbx_strand_id
1 'polypeptide(L)'
;MSGSDLLKELTDKFFEVCLVYGEERYEIEKFIYIMKESLSDSFRQLNFISIDSEYDVETNIDFLINSCESVPFMDEKRIVVVKNSNLFQTSTTKIYSKDDITRIKNYLENPLETTRLIFAPTKVDKRSEFYKIISKKYEVINCERLDKISFSKWVLNRFKEKNMSIDNLTKEYFIQRCGYLNKDSQVTLLDIQSEIDKLSVNNIENNVSIEEIDKLNLLVE
;
A
#
# COMPACT_ATOMS: atom_id res chain seq x y z
N MET A 1 2.92 4.78 -16.04
CA MET A 1 3.25 5.05 -14.63
C MET A 1 2.90 3.80 -13.85
N SER A 2 3.79 3.30 -13.01
CA SER A 2 3.48 2.15 -12.15
C SER A 2 2.58 2.59 -10.99
N GLY A 3 1.89 1.62 -10.33
CA GLY A 3 1.12 1.92 -9.11
C GLY A 3 1.99 2.58 -8.03
N SER A 4 3.25 2.15 -7.91
CA SER A 4 4.25 2.74 -7.01
C SER A 4 4.55 4.22 -7.31
N ASP A 5 4.66 4.61 -8.59
CA ASP A 5 4.86 6.01 -8.97
C ASP A 5 3.63 6.86 -8.62
N LEU A 6 2.42 6.31 -8.86
CA LEU A 6 1.17 6.98 -8.54
C LEU A 6 0.98 7.16 -7.02
N LEU A 7 1.33 6.14 -6.22
CA LEU A 7 1.27 6.24 -4.76
C LEU A 7 2.21 7.34 -4.24
N LYS A 8 3.42 7.42 -4.78
CA LYS A 8 4.38 8.46 -4.41
C LYS A 8 3.86 9.86 -4.76
N GLU A 9 3.27 10.02 -5.94
CA GLU A 9 2.64 11.28 -6.34
C GLU A 9 1.46 11.64 -5.42
N LEU A 10 0.68 10.65 -4.99
CA LEU A 10 -0.48 10.87 -4.11
C LEU A 10 -0.08 11.30 -2.69
N THR A 11 1.12 10.95 -2.20
CA THR A 11 1.57 11.41 -0.88
C THR A 11 1.70 12.93 -0.79
N ASP A 12 2.04 13.57 -1.90
CA ASP A 12 2.26 15.01 -1.99
C ASP A 12 1.00 15.78 -2.44
N LYS A 13 -0.07 15.05 -2.82
CA LYS A 13 -1.32 15.63 -3.27
C LYS A 13 -2.39 15.62 -2.19
N PHE A 14 -3.28 16.58 -2.29
CA PHE A 14 -4.55 16.53 -1.57
C PHE A 14 -5.47 15.48 -2.18
N PHE A 15 -6.07 14.63 -1.36
CA PHE A 15 -7.19 13.77 -1.71
C PHE A 15 -8.11 13.60 -0.51
N GLU A 16 -9.40 13.43 -0.73
CA GLU A 16 -10.38 13.16 0.31
C GLU A 16 -10.54 11.65 0.54
N VAL A 17 -10.67 10.91 -0.56
CA VAL A 17 -10.83 9.45 -0.56
C VAL A 17 -9.88 8.85 -1.59
N CYS A 18 -9.28 7.72 -1.29
CA CYS A 18 -8.57 6.91 -2.27
C CYS A 18 -8.80 5.42 -2.07
N LEU A 19 -8.74 4.67 -3.16
CA LEU A 19 -8.74 3.21 -3.19
C LEU A 19 -7.39 2.72 -3.69
N VAL A 20 -6.65 2.01 -2.83
CA VAL A 20 -5.37 1.41 -3.18
C VAL A 20 -5.48 -0.11 -3.04
N TYR A 21 -5.17 -0.85 -4.08
CA TYR A 21 -5.30 -2.31 -4.08
C TYR A 21 -4.30 -2.95 -5.05
N GLY A 22 -4.16 -4.25 -5.02
CA GLY A 22 -3.30 -4.98 -5.94
C GLY A 22 -2.40 -6.01 -5.26
N GLU A 23 -1.59 -6.69 -6.05
CA GLU A 23 -0.72 -7.77 -5.61
C GLU A 23 0.48 -7.25 -4.81
N GLU A 24 0.98 -6.05 -5.11
CA GLU A 24 2.13 -5.46 -4.43
C GLU A 24 1.75 -4.80 -3.10
N ARG A 25 1.46 -5.66 -2.11
CA ARG A 25 1.10 -5.23 -0.75
C ARG A 25 2.17 -4.38 -0.08
N TYR A 26 3.45 -4.63 -0.38
CA TYR A 26 4.56 -3.84 0.14
C TYR A 26 4.40 -2.35 -0.20
N GLU A 27 4.07 -2.01 -1.45
CA GLU A 27 3.90 -0.61 -1.87
C GLU A 27 2.68 0.04 -1.21
N ILE A 28 1.60 -0.73 -1.02
CA ILE A 28 0.39 -0.26 -0.32
C ILE A 28 0.69 0.03 1.15
N GLU A 29 1.35 -0.89 1.85
CA GLU A 29 1.71 -0.70 3.27
C GLU A 29 2.72 0.44 3.44
N LYS A 30 3.66 0.58 2.51
CA LYS A 30 4.61 1.70 2.50
C LYS A 30 3.89 3.05 2.33
N PHE A 31 2.93 3.12 1.42
CA PHE A 31 2.09 4.32 1.25
C PHE A 31 1.34 4.65 2.55
N ILE A 32 0.66 3.67 3.15
CA ILE A 32 -0.05 3.87 4.42
C ILE A 32 0.90 4.34 5.52
N TYR A 33 2.10 3.78 5.59
CA TYR A 33 3.13 4.20 6.54
C TYR A 33 3.54 5.66 6.32
N ILE A 34 3.84 6.06 5.09
CA ILE A 34 4.21 7.45 4.75
C ILE A 34 3.06 8.41 5.12
N MET A 35 1.82 8.05 4.81
CA MET A 35 0.65 8.84 5.20
C MET A 35 0.56 9.01 6.71
N LYS A 36 0.76 7.94 7.48
CA LYS A 36 0.80 7.98 8.94
C LYS A 36 1.90 8.91 9.46
N GLU A 37 3.13 8.79 8.91
CA GLU A 37 4.27 9.63 9.30
C GLU A 37 4.11 11.10 8.91
N SER A 38 3.19 11.43 8.00
CA SER A 38 2.87 12.82 7.63
C SER A 38 2.02 13.56 8.67
N LEU A 39 1.56 12.88 9.71
CA LEU A 39 0.86 13.49 10.86
C LEU A 39 1.85 13.97 11.90
N SER A 40 1.46 14.97 12.68
CA SER A 40 2.25 15.46 13.83
C SER A 40 2.58 14.34 14.80
N ASP A 41 3.85 14.18 15.15
CA ASP A 41 4.32 13.12 16.07
C ASP A 41 3.56 13.09 17.39
N SER A 42 3.28 14.26 17.96
CA SER A 42 2.61 14.39 19.26
C SER A 42 1.15 13.92 19.24
N PHE A 43 0.47 14.01 18.10
CA PHE A 43 -0.96 13.73 17.99
C PHE A 43 -1.29 12.63 16.98
N ARG A 44 -0.27 11.95 16.41
CA ARG A 44 -0.41 10.90 15.41
C ARG A 44 -1.38 9.80 15.81
N GLN A 45 -1.31 9.34 17.07
CA GLN A 45 -2.18 8.28 17.57
C GLN A 45 -3.66 8.68 17.65
N LEU A 46 -3.95 9.97 17.77
CA LEU A 46 -5.31 10.50 17.84
C LEU A 46 -5.89 10.78 16.44
N ASN A 47 -5.01 10.97 15.44
CA ASN A 47 -5.39 11.34 14.09
C ASN A 47 -5.20 10.22 13.06
N PHE A 48 -4.59 9.10 13.42
CA PHE A 48 -4.45 7.93 12.58
C PHE A 48 -5.31 6.77 13.10
N ILE A 49 -6.32 6.41 12.33
CA ILE A 49 -7.23 5.29 12.62
C ILE A 49 -7.03 4.21 11.56
N SER A 50 -6.76 2.99 11.98
CA SER A 50 -6.68 1.83 11.09
C SER A 50 -7.73 0.80 11.50
N ILE A 51 -8.63 0.48 10.59
CA ILE A 51 -9.69 -0.51 10.74
C ILE A 51 -9.33 -1.69 9.84
N ASP A 52 -9.23 -2.88 10.40
CA ASP A 52 -8.98 -4.11 9.64
C ASP A 52 -10.21 -5.01 9.67
N SER A 53 -10.93 -5.07 8.55
CA SER A 53 -12.19 -5.80 8.45
C SER A 53 -12.04 -7.33 8.49
N GLU A 54 -10.81 -7.85 8.46
CA GLU A 54 -10.57 -9.29 8.61
C GLU A 54 -10.63 -9.72 10.08
N TYR A 55 -10.20 -8.85 10.99
CA TYR A 55 -10.14 -9.11 12.43
C TYR A 55 -11.31 -8.49 13.19
N ASP A 56 -11.82 -7.37 12.71
CA ASP A 56 -13.01 -6.71 13.23
C ASP A 56 -14.26 -7.32 12.57
N VAL A 57 -14.72 -8.44 13.12
CA VAL A 57 -15.82 -9.31 12.58
C VAL A 57 -17.13 -8.53 12.37
N GLU A 58 -17.29 -7.42 13.05
CA GLU A 58 -18.31 -6.42 12.80
C GLU A 58 -17.59 -5.10 12.48
N THR A 59 -17.22 -4.87 11.23
CA THR A 59 -16.79 -3.53 10.84
C THR A 59 -17.95 -2.60 11.14
N ASN A 60 -17.94 -2.05 12.34
CA ASN A 60 -18.98 -1.15 12.80
C ASN A 60 -18.90 0.10 11.89
N ILE A 61 -19.85 0.15 10.96
CA ILE A 61 -19.95 1.29 10.03
C ILE A 61 -20.12 2.60 10.80
N ASP A 62 -20.76 2.54 11.99
CA ASP A 62 -20.82 3.67 12.91
C ASP A 62 -19.42 4.16 13.30
N PHE A 63 -18.53 3.23 13.66
CA PHE A 63 -17.17 3.59 14.02
C PHE A 63 -16.39 4.17 12.82
N LEU A 64 -16.55 3.59 11.63
CA LEU A 64 -15.93 4.11 10.41
C LEU A 64 -16.42 5.54 10.12
N ILE A 65 -17.73 5.75 10.05
CA ILE A 65 -18.30 7.06 9.74
C ILE A 65 -17.93 8.09 10.81
N ASN A 66 -18.08 7.76 12.09
CA ASN A 66 -17.70 8.65 13.19
C ASN A 66 -16.21 9.01 13.15
N SER A 67 -15.34 8.05 12.79
CA SER A 67 -13.90 8.29 12.62
C SER A 67 -13.62 9.25 11.47
N CYS A 68 -14.38 9.12 10.38
CA CYS A 68 -14.23 9.97 9.20
C CYS A 68 -14.81 11.38 9.39
N GLU A 69 -15.88 11.53 10.17
CA GLU A 69 -16.56 12.80 10.43
C GLU A 69 -15.95 13.58 11.61
N SER A 70 -15.07 12.93 12.39
CA SER A 70 -14.39 13.60 13.51
C SER A 70 -13.32 14.56 12.99
N VAL A 71 -13.32 15.79 13.50
CA VAL A 71 -12.28 16.78 13.21
C VAL A 71 -10.91 16.31 13.73
N PRO A 72 -9.79 16.66 13.07
CA PRO A 72 -8.45 16.35 13.55
C PRO A 72 -8.20 16.98 14.92
N PHE A 73 -7.48 16.27 15.78
CA PHE A 73 -7.07 16.81 17.10
C PHE A 73 -5.71 17.49 16.97
N MET A 74 -5.69 18.81 17.06
CA MET A 74 -4.47 19.65 16.99
C MET A 74 -3.55 19.30 15.80
N ASP A 75 -4.14 18.96 14.68
CA ASP A 75 -3.46 18.64 13.42
C ASP A 75 -4.29 19.19 12.24
N GLU A 76 -3.70 19.28 11.05
CA GLU A 76 -4.39 19.77 9.86
C GLU A 76 -5.30 18.71 9.24
N LYS A 77 -5.01 17.43 9.50
CA LYS A 77 -5.72 16.30 8.89
C LYS A 77 -5.83 15.11 9.83
N ARG A 78 -6.83 14.29 9.53
CA ARG A 78 -7.03 12.95 10.08
C ARG A 78 -6.89 11.93 8.96
N ILE A 79 -6.35 10.77 9.27
CA ILE A 79 -6.21 9.66 8.31
C ILE A 79 -6.97 8.45 8.84
N VAL A 80 -7.89 7.95 8.04
CA VAL A 80 -8.66 6.73 8.32
C VAL A 80 -8.34 5.71 7.25
N VAL A 81 -7.81 4.57 7.64
CA VAL A 81 -7.45 3.47 6.75
C VAL A 81 -8.38 2.29 6.99
N VAL A 82 -9.00 1.76 5.94
CA VAL A 82 -9.86 0.58 5.99
C VAL A 82 -9.20 -0.53 5.19
N LYS A 83 -8.58 -1.48 5.91
CA LYS A 83 -7.91 -2.65 5.33
C LYS A 83 -8.91 -3.80 5.15
N ASN A 84 -8.64 -4.66 4.19
CA ASN A 84 -9.34 -5.94 3.95
C ASN A 84 -10.88 -5.81 3.82
N SER A 85 -11.38 -4.64 3.42
CA SER A 85 -12.81 -4.35 3.33
C SER A 85 -13.52 -5.18 2.25
N ASN A 86 -14.65 -5.75 2.61
CA ASN A 86 -15.55 -6.47 1.69
C ASN A 86 -16.47 -5.55 0.87
N LEU A 87 -16.41 -4.23 1.05
CA LEU A 87 -17.20 -3.25 0.30
C LEU A 87 -16.97 -3.33 -1.22
N PHE A 88 -15.78 -3.78 -1.63
CA PHE A 88 -15.39 -3.86 -3.04
C PHE A 88 -15.67 -5.22 -3.68
N GLN A 89 -16.58 -6.01 -3.11
CA GLN A 89 -17.03 -7.29 -3.66
C GLN A 89 -18.49 -7.18 -4.13
N THR A 90 -18.90 -8.02 -5.09
CA THR A 90 -20.29 -8.04 -5.59
C THR A 90 -21.29 -8.55 -4.56
N SER A 91 -20.83 -9.22 -3.50
CA SER A 91 -21.66 -9.77 -2.42
C SER A 91 -21.82 -8.84 -1.21
N THR A 92 -21.54 -7.56 -1.34
CA THR A 92 -21.57 -6.55 -0.28
C THR A 92 -22.84 -6.57 0.57
N THR A 93 -24.01 -6.75 -0.06
CA THR A 93 -25.33 -6.80 0.61
C THR A 93 -25.53 -8.02 1.52
N LYS A 94 -24.66 -9.01 1.46
CA LYS A 94 -24.70 -10.18 2.38
C LYS A 94 -23.95 -9.89 3.69
N ILE A 95 -23.10 -8.88 3.71
CA ILE A 95 -22.23 -8.55 4.83
C ILE A 95 -22.70 -7.28 5.53
N TYR A 96 -23.11 -6.28 4.76
CA TYR A 96 -23.55 -4.97 5.27
C TYR A 96 -25.07 -4.80 5.10
N SER A 97 -25.71 -4.18 6.07
CA SER A 97 -27.11 -3.80 5.96
C SER A 97 -27.35 -2.76 4.86
N LYS A 98 -28.58 -2.59 4.41
CA LYS A 98 -28.92 -1.52 3.46
C LYS A 98 -28.68 -0.13 4.02
N ASP A 99 -28.88 0.03 5.33
CA ASP A 99 -28.65 1.29 6.03
C ASP A 99 -27.15 1.63 6.05
N ASP A 100 -26.30 0.66 6.40
CA ASP A 100 -24.83 0.82 6.36
C ASP A 100 -24.33 1.24 4.98
N ILE A 101 -24.81 0.57 3.94
CA ILE A 101 -24.48 0.88 2.56
C ILE A 101 -24.88 2.31 2.21
N THR A 102 -26.07 2.72 2.62
CA THR A 102 -26.58 4.08 2.36
C THR A 102 -25.75 5.12 3.09
N ARG A 103 -25.38 4.88 4.33
CA ARG A 103 -24.56 5.81 5.13
C ARG A 103 -23.16 5.99 4.55
N ILE A 104 -22.50 4.90 4.13
CA ILE A 104 -21.19 5.02 3.46
C ILE A 104 -21.31 5.81 2.16
N LYS A 105 -22.35 5.57 1.36
CA LYS A 105 -22.59 6.34 0.12
C LYS A 105 -22.78 7.81 0.40
N ASN A 106 -23.61 8.16 1.39
CA ASN A 106 -23.85 9.55 1.77
C ASN A 106 -22.54 10.25 2.21
N TYR A 107 -21.69 9.57 2.98
CA TYR A 107 -20.38 10.09 3.34
C TYR A 107 -19.50 10.31 2.09
N LEU A 108 -19.48 9.35 1.15
CA LEU A 108 -18.72 9.47 -0.11
C LEU A 108 -19.24 10.54 -1.06
N GLU A 109 -20.47 11.04 -0.87
CA GLU A 109 -20.96 12.19 -1.63
C GLU A 109 -20.32 13.51 -1.17
N ASN A 110 -20.13 13.68 0.13
CA ASN A 110 -19.57 14.88 0.75
C ASN A 110 -18.60 14.52 1.91
N PRO A 111 -17.43 13.98 1.61
CA PRO A 111 -16.45 13.65 2.64
C PRO A 111 -15.91 14.90 3.32
N LEU A 112 -15.49 14.77 4.58
CA LEU A 112 -14.89 15.87 5.32
C LEU A 112 -13.51 16.21 4.74
N GLU A 113 -13.28 17.44 4.34
CA GLU A 113 -12.04 17.92 3.71
C GLU A 113 -10.78 17.68 4.56
N THR A 114 -10.92 17.69 5.88
CA THR A 114 -9.82 17.44 6.81
C THR A 114 -9.52 15.95 7.01
N THR A 115 -10.33 15.03 6.44
CA THR A 115 -10.12 13.59 6.54
C THR A 115 -9.56 13.03 5.24
N ARG A 116 -8.59 12.12 5.36
CA ARG A 116 -8.07 11.29 4.28
C ARG A 116 -8.54 9.86 4.50
N LEU A 117 -9.55 9.43 3.74
CA LEU A 117 -10.07 8.06 3.81
C LEU A 117 -9.35 7.18 2.77
N ILE A 118 -8.65 6.16 3.25
CA ILE A 118 -7.88 5.23 2.43
C ILE A 118 -8.52 3.85 2.53
N PHE A 119 -9.06 3.34 1.43
CA PHE A 119 -9.46 1.94 1.33
C PHE A 119 -8.31 1.11 0.78
N ALA A 120 -7.94 0.05 1.50
CA ALA A 120 -6.88 -0.89 1.12
C ALA A 120 -7.37 -2.35 1.16
N PRO A 121 -8.36 -2.73 0.33
CA PRO A 121 -8.89 -4.09 0.30
C PRO A 121 -7.90 -5.08 -0.30
N THR A 122 -8.02 -6.35 0.09
CA THR A 122 -7.23 -7.46 -0.50
C THR A 122 -7.73 -7.81 -1.89
N LYS A 123 -9.05 -7.74 -2.12
CA LYS A 123 -9.68 -8.10 -3.39
C LYS A 123 -10.66 -7.03 -3.82
N VAL A 124 -10.64 -6.71 -5.10
CA VAL A 124 -11.55 -5.73 -5.72
C VAL A 124 -12.24 -6.35 -6.94
N ASP A 125 -13.56 -6.34 -6.93
CA ASP A 125 -14.36 -6.56 -8.13
C ASP A 125 -14.74 -5.19 -8.72
N LYS A 126 -14.20 -4.89 -9.90
CA LYS A 126 -14.46 -3.63 -10.62
C LYS A 126 -15.93 -3.43 -10.98
N ARG A 127 -16.75 -4.49 -10.89
CA ARG A 127 -18.21 -4.44 -11.10
C ARG A 127 -18.96 -4.00 -9.84
N SER A 128 -18.33 -4.06 -8.67
CA SER A 128 -18.94 -3.67 -7.41
C SER A 128 -19.41 -2.21 -7.44
N GLU A 129 -20.45 -1.92 -6.68
CA GLU A 129 -21.04 -0.59 -6.63
C GLU A 129 -20.06 0.44 -6.06
N PHE A 130 -19.36 0.11 -4.97
CA PHE A 130 -18.40 1.00 -4.33
C PHE A 130 -17.19 1.29 -5.21
N TYR A 131 -16.69 0.30 -5.98
CA TYR A 131 -15.64 0.56 -6.96
C TYR A 131 -16.10 1.60 -7.99
N LYS A 132 -17.31 1.47 -8.53
CA LYS A 132 -17.85 2.41 -9.52
C LYS A 132 -18.03 3.82 -8.96
N ILE A 133 -18.47 3.95 -7.70
CA ILE A 133 -18.61 5.24 -7.03
C ILE A 133 -17.23 5.88 -6.87
N ILE A 134 -16.26 5.17 -6.31
CA ILE A 134 -14.94 5.72 -6.04
C ILE A 134 -14.19 6.01 -7.34
N SER A 135 -14.19 5.10 -8.31
CA SER A 135 -13.48 5.30 -9.59
C SER A 135 -14.01 6.46 -10.44
N LYS A 136 -15.22 6.92 -10.18
CA LYS A 136 -15.80 8.07 -10.88
C LYS A 136 -15.40 9.42 -10.27
N LYS A 137 -15.11 9.46 -8.96
CA LYS A 137 -14.96 10.73 -8.22
C LYS A 137 -13.59 10.88 -7.55
N TYR A 138 -12.93 9.77 -7.25
CA TYR A 138 -11.75 9.74 -6.38
C TYR A 138 -10.59 8.96 -7.01
N GLU A 139 -9.43 9.01 -6.37
CA GLU A 139 -8.23 8.32 -6.83
C GLU A 139 -8.31 6.81 -6.64
N VAL A 140 -7.99 6.06 -7.68
CA VAL A 140 -7.93 4.59 -7.67
C VAL A 140 -6.59 4.14 -8.19
N ILE A 141 -5.81 3.48 -7.33
CA ILE A 141 -4.47 3.01 -7.65
C ILE A 141 -4.43 1.49 -7.54
N ASN A 142 -4.06 0.84 -8.64
CA ASN A 142 -3.82 -0.59 -8.69
C ASN A 142 -2.31 -0.86 -8.65
N CYS A 143 -1.84 -1.46 -7.56
CA CYS A 143 -0.45 -1.85 -7.35
C CYS A 143 -0.22 -3.26 -7.89
N GLU A 144 -0.11 -3.41 -9.20
CA GLU A 144 0.21 -4.67 -9.86
C GLU A 144 1.70 -5.02 -9.68
N ARG A 145 2.04 -6.30 -9.91
CA ARG A 145 3.45 -6.72 -9.96
C ARG A 145 4.22 -5.86 -10.95
N LEU A 146 5.44 -5.53 -10.58
CA LEU A 146 6.30 -4.68 -11.41
C LEU A 146 6.75 -5.45 -12.66
N ASP A 147 6.72 -4.79 -13.80
CA ASP A 147 7.39 -5.28 -15.00
C ASP A 147 8.94 -5.24 -14.83
N LYS A 148 9.66 -5.86 -15.78
CA LYS A 148 11.12 -5.93 -15.71
C LYS A 148 11.80 -4.57 -15.57
N ILE A 149 11.30 -3.55 -16.25
CA ILE A 149 11.89 -2.21 -16.25
C ILE A 149 11.65 -1.54 -14.89
N SER A 150 10.41 -1.57 -14.42
CA SER A 150 10.01 -0.99 -13.14
C SER A 150 10.68 -1.73 -11.97
N PHE A 151 10.78 -3.06 -12.04
CA PHE A 151 11.48 -3.86 -11.04
C PHE A 151 12.97 -3.57 -10.98
N SER A 152 13.65 -3.47 -12.14
CA SER A 152 15.06 -3.09 -12.19
C SER A 152 15.33 -1.71 -11.57
N LYS A 153 14.44 -0.73 -11.81
CA LYS A 153 14.52 0.59 -11.16
C LYS A 153 14.28 0.51 -9.67
N TRP A 154 13.30 -0.30 -9.25
CA TRP A 154 12.98 -0.49 -7.85
C TRP A 154 14.17 -1.09 -7.09
N VAL A 155 14.79 -2.14 -7.64
CA VAL A 155 16.00 -2.78 -7.06
C VAL A 155 17.13 -1.74 -6.89
N LEU A 156 17.46 -0.98 -7.94
CA LEU A 156 18.48 0.05 -7.84
C LEU A 156 18.19 1.09 -6.77
N ASN A 157 16.95 1.53 -6.65
CA ASN A 157 16.54 2.48 -5.63
C ASN A 157 16.68 1.91 -4.21
N ARG A 158 16.34 0.62 -4.00
CA ARG A 158 16.52 -0.04 -2.69
C ARG A 158 17.99 -0.13 -2.28
N PHE A 159 18.88 -0.53 -3.20
CA PHE A 159 20.33 -0.53 -2.93
C PHE A 159 20.83 0.87 -2.59
N LYS A 160 20.42 1.87 -3.36
CA LYS A 160 20.81 3.27 -3.13
C LYS A 160 20.31 3.80 -1.77
N GLU A 161 19.09 3.48 -1.35
CA GLU A 161 18.55 3.87 -0.04
C GLU A 161 19.35 3.27 1.13
N LYS A 162 19.99 2.12 0.90
CA LYS A 162 20.91 1.48 1.87
C LYS A 162 22.36 1.92 1.73
N ASN A 163 22.63 2.96 0.94
CA ASN A 163 24.00 3.44 0.59
C ASN A 163 24.87 2.36 -0.04
N MET A 164 24.29 1.38 -0.71
CA MET A 164 25.00 0.33 -1.43
C MET A 164 25.04 0.62 -2.92
N SER A 165 26.20 0.34 -3.55
CA SER A 165 26.37 0.34 -5.00
C SER A 165 26.31 -1.09 -5.54
N ILE A 166 25.79 -1.21 -6.76
CA ILE A 166 25.73 -2.48 -7.49
C ILE A 166 25.96 -2.20 -8.97
N ASP A 167 26.88 -2.91 -9.61
CA ASP A 167 27.10 -2.79 -11.04
C ASP A 167 25.98 -3.48 -11.85
N ASN A 168 25.93 -3.23 -13.15
CA ASN A 168 24.87 -3.74 -14.00
C ASN A 168 24.84 -5.27 -14.10
N LEU A 169 25.98 -5.94 -14.10
CA LEU A 169 26.08 -7.38 -14.22
C LEU A 169 25.57 -8.06 -12.94
N THR A 170 26.03 -7.58 -11.81
CA THR A 170 25.63 -8.02 -10.47
C THR A 170 24.14 -7.76 -10.24
N LYS A 171 23.63 -6.61 -10.68
CA LYS A 171 22.19 -6.28 -10.62
C LYS A 171 21.33 -7.24 -11.44
N GLU A 172 21.70 -7.53 -12.69
CA GLU A 172 20.93 -8.49 -13.52
C GLU A 172 20.98 -9.89 -12.92
N TYR A 173 22.12 -10.30 -12.34
CA TYR A 173 22.23 -11.56 -11.61
C TYR A 173 21.29 -11.58 -10.39
N PHE A 174 21.26 -10.52 -9.58
CA PHE A 174 20.34 -10.40 -8.45
C PHE A 174 18.89 -10.50 -8.90
N ILE A 175 18.48 -9.76 -9.94
CA ILE A 175 17.12 -9.76 -10.49
C ILE A 175 16.72 -11.19 -10.93
N GLN A 176 17.61 -11.90 -11.62
CA GLN A 176 17.36 -13.27 -12.04
C GLN A 176 17.24 -14.21 -10.85
N ARG A 177 18.14 -14.08 -9.89
CA ARG A 177 18.23 -14.91 -8.69
C ARG A 177 17.02 -14.76 -7.78
N CYS A 178 16.41 -13.56 -7.70
CA CYS A 178 15.20 -13.30 -6.93
C CYS A 178 13.98 -14.08 -7.42
N GLY A 179 13.91 -14.47 -8.69
CA GLY A 179 12.75 -15.15 -9.24
C GLY A 179 11.46 -14.34 -9.31
N TYR A 180 11.47 -13.05 -8.89
CA TYR A 180 10.28 -12.18 -8.86
C TYR A 180 9.55 -12.10 -10.21
N LEU A 181 10.30 -12.04 -11.31
CA LEU A 181 9.75 -11.90 -12.65
C LEU A 181 9.24 -13.23 -13.25
N ASN A 182 9.40 -14.34 -12.56
CA ASN A 182 8.88 -15.64 -13.00
C ASN A 182 7.35 -15.63 -12.92
N LYS A 183 6.69 -16.23 -13.92
CA LYS A 183 5.23 -16.17 -14.09
C LYS A 183 4.45 -16.67 -12.88
N ASP A 184 4.91 -17.73 -12.24
CA ASP A 184 4.22 -18.38 -11.12
C ASP A 184 4.90 -18.08 -9.76
N SER A 185 5.76 -17.06 -9.74
CA SER A 185 6.51 -16.70 -8.53
C SER A 185 5.59 -16.17 -7.44
N GLN A 186 5.79 -16.69 -6.23
CA GLN A 186 5.17 -16.18 -4.99
C GLN A 186 6.06 -15.15 -4.28
N VAL A 187 7.26 -14.89 -4.80
CA VAL A 187 8.18 -13.91 -4.23
C VAL A 187 7.59 -12.51 -4.31
N THR A 188 7.57 -11.81 -3.20
CA THR A 188 7.04 -10.44 -3.08
C THR A 188 8.16 -9.41 -3.01
N LEU A 189 7.84 -8.14 -3.22
CA LEU A 189 8.80 -7.04 -2.99
C LEU A 189 9.26 -6.96 -1.54
N LEU A 190 8.43 -7.40 -0.58
CA LEU A 190 8.81 -7.46 0.83
C LEU A 190 9.90 -8.51 1.07
N ASP A 191 9.80 -9.68 0.44
CA ASP A 191 10.83 -10.72 0.55
C ASP A 191 12.16 -10.20 0.01
N ILE A 192 12.14 -9.55 -1.15
CA ILE A 192 13.34 -8.98 -1.77
C ILE A 192 13.91 -7.83 -0.93
N GLN A 193 13.05 -6.97 -0.38
CA GLN A 193 13.49 -5.92 0.55
C GLN A 193 14.22 -6.52 1.75
N SER A 194 13.68 -7.60 2.32
CA SER A 194 14.29 -8.28 3.46
C SER A 194 15.68 -8.85 3.12
N GLU A 195 15.86 -9.37 1.90
CA GLU A 195 17.18 -9.85 1.44
C GLU A 195 18.17 -8.70 1.23
N ILE A 196 17.71 -7.58 0.66
CA ILE A 196 18.56 -6.37 0.53
C ILE A 196 18.94 -5.81 1.90
N ASP A 197 18.03 -5.85 2.87
CA ASP A 197 18.31 -5.42 4.24
C ASP A 197 19.39 -6.30 4.90
N LYS A 198 19.36 -7.61 4.69
CA LYS A 198 20.42 -8.53 5.18
C LYS A 198 21.78 -8.22 4.54
N LEU A 199 21.82 -7.94 3.23
CA LEU A 199 23.04 -7.49 2.56
C LEU A 199 23.59 -6.22 3.20
N SER A 200 22.74 -5.23 3.47
CA SER A 200 23.17 -3.94 4.01
C SER A 200 23.80 -4.04 5.39
N VAL A 201 23.42 -5.02 6.21
CA VAL A 201 23.99 -5.24 7.54
C VAL A 201 25.39 -5.86 7.47
N ASN A 202 25.64 -6.70 6.45
CA ASN A 202 26.86 -7.49 6.33
C ASN A 202 27.89 -6.85 5.37
N ASN A 203 27.49 -5.89 4.54
CA ASN A 203 28.34 -5.30 3.52
C ASN A 203 29.09 -4.07 4.07
N ILE A 204 30.35 -4.23 4.41
CA ILE A 204 31.23 -3.17 4.95
C ILE A 204 31.73 -2.24 3.84
N GLU A 205 31.87 -2.76 2.63
CA GLU A 205 32.47 -1.99 1.50
C GLU A 205 31.48 -1.17 0.71
N ASN A 206 30.19 -1.27 1.03
CA ASN A 206 29.08 -0.61 0.30
C ASN A 206 29.02 -0.94 -1.21
N ASN A 207 29.69 -2.01 -1.64
CA ASN A 207 29.67 -2.49 -3.02
C ASN A 207 29.27 -3.97 -3.03
N VAL A 208 28.17 -4.29 -3.67
CA VAL A 208 27.58 -5.63 -3.66
C VAL A 208 28.22 -6.49 -4.74
N SER A 209 28.71 -7.67 -4.35
CA SER A 209 29.29 -8.68 -5.22
C SER A 209 28.34 -9.86 -5.46
N ILE A 210 28.60 -10.63 -6.52
CA ILE A 210 27.85 -11.87 -6.83
C ILE A 210 28.00 -12.87 -5.66
N GLU A 211 29.16 -12.98 -5.04
CA GLU A 211 29.44 -13.88 -3.93
C GLU A 211 28.60 -13.57 -2.68
N GLU A 212 28.28 -12.31 -2.46
CA GLU A 212 27.38 -11.89 -1.37
C GLU A 212 25.92 -12.24 -1.69
N ILE A 213 25.52 -12.06 -2.95
CA ILE A 213 24.16 -12.44 -3.42
C ILE A 213 23.96 -13.96 -3.27
N ASP A 214 24.98 -14.79 -3.54
CA ASP A 214 24.89 -16.25 -3.40
C ASP A 214 24.69 -16.73 -1.97
N LYS A 215 25.03 -15.90 -0.98
CA LYS A 215 24.79 -16.19 0.45
C LYS A 215 23.35 -15.87 0.88
N LEU A 216 22.58 -15.20 0.05
CA LEU A 216 21.17 -14.90 0.34
C LEU A 216 20.29 -16.14 0.14
N ASN A 217 19.24 -16.24 0.94
CA ASN A 217 18.19 -17.24 0.79
C ASN A 217 17.17 -16.80 -0.27
N LEU A 218 17.65 -16.29 -1.41
CA LEU A 218 16.79 -15.94 -2.53
C LEU A 218 16.15 -17.21 -3.08
N LEU A 219 14.83 -17.29 -2.93
CA LEU A 219 14.04 -18.43 -3.32
C LEU A 219 14.04 -18.59 -4.85
N VAL A 220 14.98 -19.34 -5.37
CA VAL A 220 14.85 -19.94 -6.71
C VAL A 220 14.76 -21.45 -6.50
N GLU A 221 13.55 -21.97 -6.54
CA GLU A 221 13.31 -23.33 -6.97
C GLU A 221 13.17 -23.37 -8.49
#